data_a22c97c241ddb74485c0138ec62bbb31
#
_entry.id   a22c97c241ddb74485c0138ec62bbb31
#
_cell.length_a   1.000
_cell.length_b   1.000
_cell.length_c   1.000
_cell.angle_alpha   90.00
_cell.angle_beta   90.00
_cell.angle_gamma   90.00
#
_symmetry.space_group_name_H-M   'P 1'
#
loop_
_entity.id
_entity.type
_entity.pdbx_description
1 polymer ?
#
loop_
_entity_poly.entity_id
_entity_poly.type
_entity_poly.pdbx_seq_one_letter_code
_entity_poly.pdbx_strand_id
1 'polypeptide(L)'
;MPMSGCVCTLVAVDKPGRVILLNGPSSSGKSSIGRAMLPLLEGPWFFVPVDVISGLRSTVHRLPLDDAGVQAMLTRTRRGYHRTVAALASAGNDVIMDYPLSEPWRLADLLVVLDGFDVALVDVVCSPDALERREVSRGDRPVGLAASQRVFEHTDRDLTVDTTTSSALECAESIVSRLDTLPRPKAFDRLRRGGR
;
A
#
# COMPACT_ATOMS: atom_id res chain seq x y z
N MET A 1 -23.85 40.69 23.20
CA MET A 1 -23.84 39.84 22.00
C MET A 1 -23.26 38.50 22.39
N PRO A 2 -24.02 37.41 22.50
CA PRO A 2 -23.43 36.11 22.79
C PRO A 2 -22.76 35.58 21.54
N MET A 3 -21.49 35.19 21.65
CA MET A 3 -20.75 34.51 20.61
C MET A 3 -21.36 33.10 20.40
N SER A 4 -21.97 32.91 19.24
CA SER A 4 -22.47 31.59 18.79
C SER A 4 -21.28 30.64 18.65
N GLY A 5 -21.13 29.73 19.59
CA GLY A 5 -20.14 28.65 19.49
C GLY A 5 -20.51 27.75 18.33
N CYS A 6 -19.65 27.73 17.31
CA CYS A 6 -19.74 26.75 16.26
C CYS A 6 -19.41 25.37 16.86
N VAL A 7 -20.42 24.59 17.21
CA VAL A 7 -20.28 23.20 17.60
C VAL A 7 -19.96 22.45 16.32
N CYS A 8 -18.69 22.15 16.11
CA CYS A 8 -18.27 21.21 15.08
C CYS A 8 -18.81 19.83 15.50
N THR A 9 -19.97 19.47 14.96
CA THR A 9 -20.51 18.12 15.14
C THR A 9 -19.56 17.18 14.37
N LEU A 10 -18.70 16.46 15.09
CA LEU A 10 -17.97 15.33 14.55
C LEU A 10 -19.02 14.34 14.04
N VAL A 11 -19.16 14.24 12.72
CA VAL A 11 -19.96 13.20 12.11
C VAL A 11 -19.32 11.88 12.53
N ALA A 12 -20.03 11.11 13.35
CA ALA A 12 -19.59 9.78 13.74
C ALA A 12 -19.48 8.95 12.45
N VAL A 13 -18.28 8.45 12.17
CA VAL A 13 -18.08 7.50 11.06
C VAL A 13 -18.59 6.15 11.55
N ASP A 14 -19.72 5.72 11.03
CA ASP A 14 -20.39 4.48 11.48
C ASP A 14 -19.54 3.23 11.24
N LYS A 15 -18.62 3.25 10.26
CA LYS A 15 -17.72 2.13 9.94
C LYS A 15 -16.41 2.63 9.34
N PRO A 16 -15.26 2.09 9.78
CA PRO A 16 -13.99 2.34 9.10
C PRO A 16 -14.01 1.86 7.65
N GLY A 17 -13.27 2.56 6.79
CA GLY A 17 -13.07 2.15 5.41
C GLY A 17 -12.22 0.89 5.31
N ARG A 18 -12.31 0.24 4.15
CA ARG A 18 -11.54 -0.95 3.78
C ARG A 18 -10.16 -0.55 3.25
N VAL A 19 -9.18 -1.42 3.39
CA VAL A 19 -7.83 -1.21 2.83
C VAL A 19 -7.48 -2.38 1.90
N ILE A 20 -7.04 -2.07 0.68
CA ILE A 20 -6.43 -3.04 -0.22
C ILE A 20 -4.94 -2.72 -0.28
N LEU A 21 -4.10 -3.61 0.23
CA LEU A 21 -2.65 -3.48 0.17
C LEU A 21 -2.11 -4.26 -1.03
N LEU A 22 -1.63 -3.55 -2.04
CA LEU A 22 -0.90 -4.11 -3.17
C LEU A 22 0.58 -4.23 -2.79
N ASN A 23 1.06 -5.45 -2.56
CA ASN A 23 2.45 -5.78 -2.29
C ASN A 23 3.12 -6.36 -3.53
N GLY A 24 4.40 -6.10 -3.70
CA GLY A 24 5.19 -6.63 -4.83
C GLY A 24 6.43 -5.77 -5.07
N PRO A 25 7.41 -6.25 -5.83
CA PRO A 25 8.65 -5.52 -6.08
C PRO A 25 8.43 -4.26 -6.92
N SER A 26 9.46 -3.44 -7.02
CA SER A 26 9.49 -2.32 -7.99
C SER A 26 9.16 -2.86 -9.38
N SER A 27 8.53 -2.05 -10.21
CA SER A 27 8.18 -2.41 -11.60
C SER A 27 7.23 -3.62 -11.79
N SER A 28 6.68 -4.21 -10.71
CA SER A 28 5.69 -5.30 -10.81
C SER A 28 4.31 -4.88 -11.31
N GLY A 29 4.04 -3.58 -11.50
CA GLY A 29 2.76 -3.10 -12.02
C GLY A 29 1.73 -2.69 -10.98
N LYS A 30 2.04 -2.70 -9.68
CA LYS A 30 1.11 -2.29 -8.59
C LYS A 30 0.40 -0.97 -8.85
N SER A 31 1.16 0.06 -9.22
CA SER A 31 0.56 1.40 -9.46
C SER A 31 -0.38 1.41 -10.67
N SER A 32 -0.11 0.61 -11.68
CA SER A 32 -0.99 0.47 -12.86
C SER A 32 -2.27 -0.28 -12.48
N ILE A 33 -2.15 -1.35 -11.68
CA ILE A 33 -3.30 -2.10 -11.13
C ILE A 33 -4.15 -1.19 -10.24
N GLY A 34 -3.53 -0.47 -9.28
CA GLY A 34 -4.28 0.42 -8.38
C GLY A 34 -5.08 1.49 -9.11
N ARG A 35 -4.51 2.06 -10.19
CA ARG A 35 -5.26 3.01 -11.04
C ARG A 35 -6.38 2.34 -11.84
N ALA A 36 -6.13 1.13 -12.37
CA ALA A 36 -7.12 0.38 -13.12
C ALA A 36 -8.29 -0.10 -12.24
N MET A 37 -8.08 -0.27 -10.93
CA MET A 37 -9.14 -0.64 -9.99
C MET A 37 -10.14 0.49 -9.74
N LEU A 38 -9.71 1.75 -9.74
CA LEU A 38 -10.56 2.89 -9.37
C LEU A 38 -11.90 2.95 -10.13
N PRO A 39 -11.96 2.80 -11.46
CA PRO A 39 -13.21 2.81 -12.19
C PRO A 39 -14.06 1.54 -12.04
N LEU A 40 -13.51 0.46 -11.47
CA LEU A 40 -14.18 -0.83 -11.28
C LEU A 40 -14.80 -0.97 -9.89
N LEU A 41 -14.39 -0.15 -8.94
CA LEU A 41 -14.83 -0.21 -7.55
C LEU A 41 -16.07 0.65 -7.33
N GLU A 42 -17.00 0.16 -6.52
CA GLU A 42 -18.17 0.92 -6.12
C GLU A 42 -17.82 1.93 -5.02
N GLY A 43 -18.31 3.17 -5.17
CA GLY A 43 -18.07 4.25 -4.23
C GLY A 43 -16.71 4.93 -4.38
N PRO A 44 -16.40 5.88 -3.50
CA PRO A 44 -15.16 6.65 -3.55
C PRO A 44 -14.01 5.88 -2.90
N TRP A 45 -12.99 5.56 -3.68
CA TRP A 45 -11.73 4.96 -3.22
C TRP A 45 -10.57 5.92 -3.37
N PHE A 46 -9.68 5.94 -2.39
CA PHE A 46 -8.40 6.66 -2.47
C PHE A 46 -7.30 5.71 -2.96
N PHE A 47 -6.63 6.05 -4.06
CA PHE A 47 -5.39 5.40 -4.44
C PHE A 47 -4.21 6.16 -3.86
N VAL A 48 -3.49 5.55 -2.92
CA VAL A 48 -2.41 6.18 -2.15
C VAL A 48 -1.09 5.41 -2.36
N PRO A 49 -0.33 5.69 -3.43
CA PRO A 49 1.00 5.11 -3.60
C PRO A 49 2.01 5.78 -2.65
N VAL A 50 2.93 4.99 -2.10
CA VAL A 50 3.98 5.49 -1.20
C VAL A 50 4.88 6.54 -1.86
N ASP A 51 5.09 6.45 -3.16
CA ASP A 51 5.92 7.39 -3.91
C ASP A 51 5.33 8.81 -3.93
N VAL A 52 4.00 8.97 -3.91
CA VAL A 52 3.35 10.28 -3.80
C VAL A 52 3.71 10.95 -2.47
N ILE A 53 3.55 10.24 -1.35
CA ILE A 53 3.93 10.78 -0.03
C ILE A 53 5.42 11.08 0.03
N SER A 54 6.26 10.22 -0.57
CA SER A 54 7.70 10.44 -0.65
C SER A 54 8.05 11.69 -1.48
N GLY A 55 7.31 11.96 -2.55
CA GLY A 55 7.49 13.11 -3.43
C GLY A 55 7.08 14.45 -2.81
N LEU A 56 6.27 14.45 -1.75
CA LEU A 56 5.89 15.67 -1.03
C LEU A 56 7.00 16.23 -0.13
N ARG A 57 8.09 15.49 0.04
CA ARG A 57 9.23 15.98 0.82
C ARG A 57 10.03 17.03 0.06
N SER A 58 10.66 17.94 0.83
CA SER A 58 11.70 18.84 0.29
C SER A 58 12.86 18.02 -0.31
N THR A 59 13.54 18.60 -1.28
CA THR A 59 14.64 17.96 -2.03
C THR A 59 15.83 17.60 -1.11
N VAL A 60 16.16 16.31 -1.03
CA VAL A 60 17.12 15.74 -0.08
C VAL A 60 18.59 16.20 -0.33
N HIS A 61 18.93 16.57 -1.58
CA HIS A 61 20.33 16.94 -1.92
C HIS A 61 20.82 18.22 -1.23
N ARG A 62 19.96 18.93 -0.52
CA ARG A 62 20.33 20.11 0.28
C ARG A 62 20.52 19.83 1.75
N LEU A 63 20.26 18.59 2.19
CA LEU A 63 20.39 18.20 3.58
C LEU A 63 21.73 17.46 3.74
N PRO A 64 22.59 17.89 4.67
CA PRO A 64 23.85 17.20 4.97
C PRO A 64 23.57 15.94 5.80
N LEU A 65 22.93 14.95 5.17
CA LEU A 65 22.63 13.67 5.81
C LEU A 65 23.64 12.62 5.33
N ASP A 66 24.22 11.90 6.27
CA ASP A 66 24.90 10.65 6.02
C ASP A 66 23.89 9.51 5.68
N ASP A 67 24.39 8.34 5.33
CA ASP A 67 23.56 7.19 4.96
C ASP A 67 22.58 6.80 6.08
N ALA A 68 23.02 6.86 7.35
CA ALA A 68 22.17 6.57 8.49
C ALA A 68 21.03 7.59 8.65
N GLY A 69 21.34 8.87 8.46
CA GLY A 69 20.35 9.95 8.43
C GLY A 69 19.34 9.81 7.30
N VAL A 70 19.80 9.40 6.12
CA VAL A 70 18.91 9.12 4.96
C VAL A 70 17.99 7.94 5.30
N GLN A 71 18.50 6.83 5.83
CA GLN A 71 17.68 5.67 6.22
C GLN A 71 16.67 6.01 7.31
N ALA A 72 17.07 6.77 8.33
CA ALA A 72 16.18 7.24 9.38
C ALA A 72 15.05 8.13 8.81
N MET A 73 15.37 9.02 7.89
CA MET A 73 14.38 9.87 7.20
C MET A 73 13.40 9.04 6.37
N LEU A 74 13.89 8.06 5.60
CA LEU A 74 13.05 7.16 4.81
C LEU A 74 12.11 6.34 5.70
N THR A 75 12.61 5.81 6.81
CA THR A 75 11.82 5.07 7.79
C THR A 75 10.70 5.93 8.38
N ARG A 76 11.02 7.17 8.82
CA ARG A 76 9.99 8.11 9.31
C ARG A 76 8.93 8.42 8.25
N THR A 77 9.34 8.62 6.99
CA THR A 77 8.40 8.87 5.89
C THR A 77 7.45 7.69 5.68
N ARG A 78 7.95 6.47 5.68
CA ARG A 78 7.15 5.25 5.51
C ARG A 78 6.21 5.02 6.69
N ARG A 79 6.66 5.25 7.93
CA ARG A 79 5.78 5.21 9.10
C ARG A 79 4.68 6.29 9.04
N GLY A 80 5.01 7.48 8.57
CA GLY A 80 4.02 8.54 8.29
C GLY A 80 3.00 8.10 7.24
N TYR A 81 3.45 7.47 6.18
CA TYR A 81 2.59 6.90 5.14
C TYR A 81 1.59 5.86 5.71
N HIS A 82 2.05 4.90 6.55
CA HIS A 82 1.16 3.94 7.19
C HIS A 82 0.04 4.62 7.99
N ARG A 83 0.39 5.68 8.73
CA ARG A 83 -0.56 6.45 9.54
C ARG A 83 -1.51 7.30 8.70
N THR A 84 -1.05 7.79 7.54
CA THR A 84 -1.90 8.48 6.58
C THR A 84 -2.98 7.54 6.03
N VAL A 85 -2.61 6.32 5.65
CA VAL A 85 -3.58 5.30 5.21
C VAL A 85 -4.58 4.99 6.32
N ALA A 86 -4.10 4.75 7.55
CA ALA A 86 -4.97 4.48 8.70
C ALA A 86 -5.91 5.66 9.01
N ALA A 87 -5.43 6.90 8.90
CA ALA A 87 -6.25 8.10 9.13
C ALA A 87 -7.36 8.24 8.09
N LEU A 88 -7.06 8.01 6.81
CA LEU A 88 -8.08 8.00 5.75
C LEU A 88 -9.14 6.92 6.00
N ALA A 89 -8.69 5.70 6.32
CA ALA A 89 -9.60 4.60 6.61
C ALA A 89 -10.41 4.82 7.89
N SER A 90 -9.82 5.39 8.94
CA SER A 90 -10.53 5.76 10.18
C SER A 90 -11.64 6.78 9.94
N ALA A 91 -11.46 7.65 8.94
CA ALA A 91 -12.48 8.62 8.51
C ALA A 91 -13.55 8.01 7.60
N GLY A 92 -13.56 6.69 7.39
CA GLY A 92 -14.55 5.98 6.57
C GLY A 92 -14.22 5.90 5.08
N ASN A 93 -13.01 6.31 4.66
CA ASN A 93 -12.63 6.24 3.26
C ASN A 93 -12.04 4.86 2.93
N ASP A 94 -12.47 4.24 1.85
CA ASP A 94 -11.84 3.05 1.29
C ASP A 94 -10.49 3.41 0.62
N VAL A 95 -9.45 2.61 0.83
CA VAL A 95 -8.07 2.94 0.39
C VAL A 95 -7.41 1.78 -0.35
N ILE A 96 -6.82 2.08 -1.52
CA ILE A 96 -5.87 1.21 -2.21
C ILE A 96 -4.47 1.71 -1.87
N MET A 97 -3.69 0.88 -1.21
CA MET A 97 -2.32 1.15 -0.79
C MET A 97 -1.33 0.45 -1.75
N ASP A 98 -0.48 1.21 -2.46
CA ASP A 98 0.61 0.67 -3.27
C ASP A 98 1.90 0.74 -2.45
N TYR A 99 2.33 -0.42 -1.93
CA TYR A 99 3.44 -0.45 -0.99
C TYR A 99 4.21 -1.77 -0.99
N PRO A 100 5.54 -1.76 -1.24
CA PRO A 100 6.36 -2.95 -1.15
C PRO A 100 6.69 -3.30 0.31
N LEU A 101 6.39 -4.50 0.74
CA LEU A 101 6.76 -5.03 2.07
C LEU A 101 8.22 -5.55 2.10
N SER A 102 9.17 -4.76 1.62
CA SER A 102 10.56 -5.16 1.39
C SER A 102 11.46 -5.20 2.64
N GLU A 103 10.91 -4.91 3.81
CA GLU A 103 11.59 -4.97 5.10
C GLU A 103 10.62 -5.48 6.17
N PRO A 104 11.01 -6.42 7.05
CA PRO A 104 10.08 -7.05 8.01
C PRO A 104 9.34 -6.06 8.91
N TRP A 105 9.98 -4.95 9.31
CA TRP A 105 9.38 -3.92 10.15
C TRP A 105 8.18 -3.23 9.50
N ARG A 106 8.10 -3.20 8.16
CA ARG A 106 6.98 -2.56 7.43
C ARG A 106 5.69 -3.31 7.67
N LEU A 107 5.73 -4.62 7.53
CA LEU A 107 4.57 -5.46 7.84
C LEU A 107 4.23 -5.37 9.33
N ALA A 108 5.24 -5.48 10.22
CA ALA A 108 5.04 -5.39 11.67
C ALA A 108 4.36 -4.05 12.08
N ASP A 109 4.81 -2.91 11.55
CA ASP A 109 4.20 -1.60 11.83
C ASP A 109 2.77 -1.53 11.26
N LEU A 110 2.52 -2.07 10.05
CA LEU A 110 1.18 -2.10 9.45
C LEU A 110 0.20 -2.99 10.22
N LEU A 111 0.64 -4.15 10.70
CA LEU A 111 -0.21 -5.02 11.53
C LEU A 111 -0.69 -4.33 12.81
N VAL A 112 0.12 -3.42 13.37
CA VAL A 112 -0.27 -2.59 14.53
C VAL A 112 -1.17 -1.42 14.10
N VAL A 113 -0.75 -0.67 13.09
CA VAL A 113 -1.42 0.59 12.68
C VAL A 113 -2.78 0.34 12.05
N LEU A 114 -2.95 -0.78 11.34
CA LEU A 114 -4.21 -1.19 10.71
C LEU A 114 -4.96 -2.25 11.54
N ASP A 115 -4.73 -2.32 12.84
CA ASP A 115 -5.53 -3.20 13.71
C ASP A 115 -6.99 -2.76 13.75
N GLY A 116 -7.91 -3.71 13.61
CA GLY A 116 -9.35 -3.44 13.54
C GLY A 116 -9.88 -3.00 12.17
N PHE A 117 -9.00 -2.79 11.16
CA PHE A 117 -9.44 -2.49 9.79
C PHE A 117 -9.64 -3.77 8.96
N ASP A 118 -10.55 -3.70 7.99
CA ASP A 118 -10.74 -4.74 6.98
C ASP A 118 -9.68 -4.61 5.88
N VAL A 119 -8.57 -5.34 6.01
CA VAL A 119 -7.41 -5.27 5.10
C VAL A 119 -7.34 -6.50 4.21
N ALA A 120 -7.32 -6.29 2.87
CA ALA A 120 -7.00 -7.32 1.89
C ALA A 120 -5.54 -7.19 1.46
N LEU A 121 -4.72 -8.23 1.68
CA LEU A 121 -3.34 -8.31 1.24
C LEU A 121 -3.26 -9.02 -0.11
N VAL A 122 -2.82 -8.29 -1.13
CA VAL A 122 -2.68 -8.76 -2.51
C VAL A 122 -1.22 -8.75 -2.93
N ASP A 123 -0.67 -9.93 -3.23
CA ASP A 123 0.65 -10.05 -3.82
C ASP A 123 0.60 -9.89 -5.34
N VAL A 124 1.36 -8.93 -5.85
CA VAL A 124 1.54 -8.66 -7.29
C VAL A 124 2.88 -9.24 -7.73
N VAL A 125 2.83 -10.42 -8.31
CA VAL A 125 4.02 -11.12 -8.80
C VAL A 125 4.31 -10.77 -10.25
N CYS A 126 5.57 -10.92 -10.64
CA CYS A 126 6.03 -10.73 -12.01
C CYS A 126 7.36 -11.51 -12.19
N SER A 127 7.57 -12.09 -13.35
CA SER A 127 8.81 -12.82 -13.63
C SER A 127 10.03 -11.90 -13.58
N PRO A 128 11.22 -12.42 -13.17
CA PRO A 128 12.46 -11.63 -13.14
C PRO A 128 12.76 -10.94 -14.46
N ASP A 129 12.64 -11.67 -15.58
CA ASP A 129 12.91 -11.13 -16.92
C ASP A 129 11.96 -9.97 -17.29
N ALA A 130 10.69 -10.07 -16.90
CA ALA A 130 9.73 -8.99 -17.16
C ALA A 130 10.00 -7.79 -16.27
N LEU A 131 10.43 -7.98 -15.01
CA LEU A 131 10.83 -6.90 -14.10
C LEU A 131 12.03 -6.15 -14.66
N GLU A 132 13.09 -6.86 -15.09
CA GLU A 132 14.30 -6.27 -15.64
C GLU A 132 13.99 -5.44 -16.91
N ARG A 133 13.22 -6.01 -17.88
CA ARG A 133 12.80 -5.25 -19.07
C ARG A 133 12.03 -3.97 -18.71
N ARG A 134 11.17 -4.02 -17.69
CA ARG A 134 10.40 -2.85 -17.25
C ARG A 134 11.27 -1.82 -16.55
N GLU A 135 12.26 -2.23 -15.74
CA GLU A 135 13.22 -1.33 -15.11
C GLU A 135 14.06 -0.58 -16.14
N VAL A 136 14.59 -1.31 -17.15
CA VAL A 136 15.34 -0.70 -18.26
C VAL A 136 14.47 0.29 -19.04
N SER A 137 13.23 -0.08 -19.37
CA SER A 137 12.30 0.79 -20.12
C SER A 137 11.92 2.07 -19.36
N ARG A 138 11.83 2.02 -18.04
CA ARG A 138 11.46 3.19 -17.21
C ARG A 138 12.59 4.18 -17.06
N GLY A 139 13.82 3.73 -16.88
CA GLY A 139 15.03 4.55 -16.74
C GLY A 139 15.09 5.47 -15.50
N ASP A 140 14.06 5.46 -14.66
CA ASP A 140 13.94 6.33 -13.48
C ASP A 140 14.40 5.66 -12.18
N ARG A 141 14.82 4.38 -12.26
CA ARG A 141 15.28 3.56 -11.12
C ARG A 141 16.49 2.71 -11.50
N PRO A 142 17.33 2.33 -10.53
CA PRO A 142 18.44 1.41 -10.78
C PRO A 142 17.92 0.06 -11.29
N VAL A 143 18.57 -0.48 -12.32
CA VAL A 143 18.34 -1.86 -12.78
C VAL A 143 18.76 -2.82 -11.67
N GLY A 144 17.96 -3.86 -11.40
CA GLY A 144 18.16 -4.83 -10.32
C GLY A 144 17.53 -4.42 -8.98
N LEU A 145 16.87 -3.26 -8.90
CA LEU A 145 16.16 -2.87 -7.69
C LEU A 145 15.06 -3.88 -7.31
N ALA A 146 14.27 -4.33 -8.28
CA ALA A 146 13.22 -5.32 -8.04
C ALA A 146 13.77 -6.63 -7.49
N ALA A 147 14.88 -7.12 -8.06
CA ALA A 147 15.53 -8.35 -7.62
C ALA A 147 16.10 -8.27 -6.18
N SER A 148 16.49 -7.07 -5.74
CA SER A 148 17.00 -6.84 -4.38
C SER A 148 15.88 -6.77 -3.32
N GLN A 149 14.63 -6.61 -3.71
CA GLN A 149 13.51 -6.43 -2.80
C GLN A 149 12.90 -7.75 -2.36
N ARG A 150 13.00 -8.07 -1.06
CA ARG A 150 12.46 -9.29 -0.45
C ARG A 150 11.01 -9.09 0.01
N VAL A 151 10.11 -8.84 -0.93
CA VAL A 151 8.73 -8.41 -0.66
C VAL A 151 7.76 -9.55 -0.30
N PHE A 152 8.15 -10.81 -0.50
CA PHE A 152 7.30 -11.98 -0.29
C PHE A 152 7.76 -12.85 0.89
N GLU A 153 8.51 -12.28 1.85
CA GLU A 153 8.95 -13.01 3.06
C GLU A 153 7.83 -13.23 4.08
N HIS A 154 6.72 -12.53 3.95
CA HIS A 154 5.52 -12.82 4.74
C HIS A 154 4.90 -14.16 4.32
N THR A 155 4.33 -14.86 5.30
CA THR A 155 3.88 -16.25 5.12
C THR A 155 2.44 -16.37 4.61
N ASP A 156 1.70 -15.25 4.50
CA ASP A 156 0.27 -15.26 4.22
C ASP A 156 -0.16 -14.08 3.34
N ARG A 157 -1.21 -14.31 2.54
CA ARG A 157 -1.84 -13.33 1.63
C ARG A 157 -3.29 -13.74 1.38
N ASP A 158 -4.11 -12.81 0.89
CA ASP A 158 -5.50 -13.09 0.52
C ASP A 158 -5.63 -13.42 -0.97
N LEU A 159 -4.86 -12.73 -1.81
CA LEU A 159 -4.84 -12.93 -3.27
C LEU A 159 -3.42 -12.83 -3.81
N THR A 160 -3.21 -13.47 -4.97
CA THR A 160 -2.04 -13.26 -5.82
C THR A 160 -2.52 -12.97 -7.24
N VAL A 161 -1.91 -11.98 -7.89
CA VAL A 161 -2.07 -11.69 -9.33
C VAL A 161 -0.72 -11.64 -10.00
N ASP A 162 -0.64 -12.13 -11.24
CA ASP A 162 0.61 -12.21 -12.01
C ASP A 162 0.56 -11.28 -13.21
N THR A 163 1.41 -10.26 -13.19
CA THR A 163 1.56 -9.29 -14.28
C THR A 163 2.57 -9.72 -15.35
N THR A 164 3.13 -10.92 -15.26
CA THR A 164 4.01 -11.47 -16.31
C THR A 164 3.24 -11.64 -17.61
N THR A 165 2.04 -12.19 -17.49
CA THR A 165 1.16 -12.57 -18.60
C THR A 165 -0.15 -11.80 -18.67
N SER A 166 -0.58 -11.19 -17.54
CA SER A 166 -1.83 -10.44 -17.47
C SER A 166 -1.59 -8.92 -17.49
N SER A 167 -2.48 -8.21 -18.13
CA SER A 167 -2.52 -6.74 -18.12
C SER A 167 -2.89 -6.20 -16.73
N ALA A 168 -2.65 -4.92 -16.51
CA ALA A 168 -3.06 -4.26 -15.28
C ALA A 168 -4.58 -4.26 -15.08
N LEU A 169 -5.35 -4.17 -16.18
CA LEU A 169 -6.81 -4.22 -16.14
C LEU A 169 -7.31 -5.60 -15.75
N GLU A 170 -6.82 -6.67 -16.39
CA GLU A 170 -7.20 -8.06 -16.04
C GLU A 170 -6.86 -8.39 -14.58
N CYS A 171 -5.69 -7.94 -14.09
CA CYS A 171 -5.34 -8.07 -12.67
C CYS A 171 -6.32 -7.30 -11.77
N ALA A 172 -6.69 -6.07 -12.15
CA ALA A 172 -7.63 -5.24 -11.38
C ALA A 172 -9.02 -5.89 -11.33
N GLU A 173 -9.56 -6.35 -12.46
CA GLU A 173 -10.83 -7.08 -12.55
C GLU A 173 -10.81 -8.35 -11.69
N SER A 174 -9.71 -9.10 -11.76
CA SER A 174 -9.52 -10.30 -10.94
C SER A 174 -9.48 -10.01 -9.43
N ILE A 175 -8.93 -8.87 -9.01
CA ILE A 175 -8.95 -8.46 -7.60
C ILE A 175 -10.35 -8.03 -7.20
N VAL A 176 -10.95 -7.09 -7.94
CA VAL A 176 -12.23 -6.48 -7.58
C VAL A 176 -13.35 -7.53 -7.50
N SER A 177 -13.44 -8.45 -8.45
CA SER A 177 -14.46 -9.50 -8.47
C SER A 177 -14.39 -10.47 -7.27
N ARG A 178 -13.25 -10.52 -6.57
CA ARG A 178 -13.03 -11.43 -5.43
C ARG A 178 -13.05 -10.75 -4.08
N LEU A 179 -13.02 -9.42 -3.99
CA LEU A 179 -12.87 -8.68 -2.72
C LEU A 179 -13.91 -9.08 -1.67
N ASP A 180 -15.18 -9.19 -2.06
CA ASP A 180 -16.27 -9.47 -1.13
C ASP A 180 -16.40 -10.96 -0.77
N THR A 181 -15.74 -11.83 -1.53
CA THR A 181 -15.74 -13.29 -1.33
C THR A 181 -14.47 -13.82 -0.68
N LEU A 182 -13.54 -12.93 -0.30
CA LEU A 182 -12.30 -13.34 0.37
C LEU A 182 -12.60 -14.12 1.67
N PRO A 183 -11.89 -15.24 1.91
CA PRO A 183 -12.01 -16.00 3.14
C PRO A 183 -11.74 -15.15 4.38
N ARG A 184 -12.47 -15.44 5.45
CA ARG A 184 -12.23 -14.82 6.76
C ARG A 184 -11.75 -15.87 7.78
N PRO A 185 -10.80 -15.54 8.68
CA PRO A 185 -10.13 -14.24 8.81
C PRO A 185 -9.20 -13.96 7.63
N LYS A 186 -9.05 -12.68 7.23
CA LYS A 186 -8.12 -12.26 6.19
C LYS A 186 -6.65 -12.39 6.62
N ALA A 187 -5.72 -12.30 5.67
CA ALA A 187 -4.28 -12.49 5.90
C ALA A 187 -3.74 -11.62 7.05
N PHE A 188 -4.12 -10.35 7.14
CA PHE A 188 -3.69 -9.47 8.23
C PHE A 188 -4.12 -9.98 9.61
N ASP A 189 -5.32 -10.54 9.74
CA ASP A 189 -5.81 -11.12 11.00
C ASP A 189 -5.07 -12.42 11.34
N ARG A 190 -4.77 -13.25 10.33
CA ARG A 190 -4.01 -14.49 10.50
C ARG A 190 -2.56 -14.22 10.90
N LEU A 191 -1.90 -13.25 10.24
CA LEU A 191 -0.53 -12.83 10.55
C LEU A 191 -0.40 -12.26 11.97
N ARG A 192 -1.40 -11.50 12.47
CA ARG A 192 -1.41 -11.03 13.87
C ARG A 192 -1.48 -12.16 14.88
N ARG A 193 -2.25 -13.22 14.57
CA ARG A 193 -2.40 -14.37 15.47
C ARG A 193 -1.17 -15.27 15.48
N GLY A 194 -0.50 -15.43 14.35
CA GLY A 194 0.71 -16.25 14.20
C GLY A 194 1.98 -15.64 14.78
N GLY A 195 1.99 -14.32 15.05
CA GLY A 195 3.11 -13.58 15.62
C GLY A 195 3.08 -13.44 17.15
N ARG A 196 2.17 -14.14 17.84
CA ARG A 196 2.08 -14.17 19.32
C ARG A 196 2.73 -15.40 19.89
#